data_30af85e96ffc21ddc9b91b5b4d03156d
#
_entry.id   30af85e96ffc21ddc9b91b5b4d03156d
#
_cell.length_a   1.000
_cell.length_b   1.000
_cell.length_c   1.000
_cell.angle_alpha   90.00
_cell.angle_beta   90.00
_cell.angle_gamma   90.00
#
_symmetry.space_group_name_H-M   'P 1'
#
loop_
_entity.id
_entity.type
_entity.pdbx_description
1 polymer ?
#
loop_
_entity_poly.entity_id
_entity_poly.type
_entity_poly.pdbx_seq_one_letter_code
_entity_poly.pdbx_strand_id
1 'polypeptide(L)'
;MLAIERKNEILDKLRAEQRVLVSDLAAYYHVTEETIRRDLDKLEKEGYATKTYGGAILGNSTKTDLSYTIRNKTNVDAKNQIAALASRLIEDGDHLMLDDSSTSLYLAKKLKEKKGLTVITNSVELVVELSGVEGWTIILTGGRLKPESLALVGDQTQQSLRRYHVDKAVMSCKGIDLESGVTDSSEFHSQTKQSMLCCAKKRILILDSSKFDKVSFIDIAPLDAFDTVVTNAVPSKAWLDYFADHNIECLYPGTK
;
A
#
# COMPACT_ATOMS: atom_id res chain seq x y z
N MET A 1 -28.60 16.39 8.38
CA MET A 1 -27.44 15.55 8.02
C MET A 1 -26.77 15.07 9.30
N LEU A 2 -26.49 13.78 9.42
CA LEU A 2 -25.77 13.21 10.55
C LEU A 2 -24.29 13.61 10.50
N ALA A 3 -23.63 13.71 11.67
CA ALA A 3 -22.22 14.09 11.74
C ALA A 3 -21.29 13.11 10.97
N ILE A 4 -21.64 11.83 10.93
CA ILE A 4 -20.89 10.80 10.20
C ILE A 4 -21.01 10.97 8.68
N GLU A 5 -22.21 11.31 8.20
CA GLU A 5 -22.47 11.57 6.77
C GLU A 5 -21.68 12.79 6.31
N ARG A 6 -21.76 13.89 7.07
CA ARG A 6 -21.02 15.13 6.80
C ARG A 6 -19.50 14.89 6.77
N LYS A 7 -18.97 14.14 7.74
CA LYS A 7 -17.54 13.80 7.77
C LYS A 7 -17.12 13.04 6.51
N ASN A 8 -17.92 12.08 6.04
CA ASN A 8 -17.62 11.31 4.84
C ASN A 8 -17.67 12.18 3.58
N GLU A 9 -18.66 13.07 3.45
CA GLU A 9 -18.74 14.00 2.32
C GLU A 9 -17.58 15.03 2.32
N ILE A 10 -17.17 15.51 3.51
CA ILE A 10 -15.96 16.37 3.63
C ILE A 10 -14.72 15.61 3.14
N LEU A 11 -14.59 14.34 3.48
CA LEU A 11 -13.49 13.51 3.02
C LEU A 11 -13.52 13.33 1.49
N ASP A 12 -14.68 13.11 0.90
CA ASP A 12 -14.82 12.97 -0.56
C ASP A 12 -14.48 14.29 -1.29
N LYS A 13 -14.91 15.43 -0.75
CA LYS A 13 -14.47 16.75 -1.26
C LYS A 13 -12.96 16.94 -1.12
N LEU A 14 -12.39 16.55 0.02
CA LEU A 14 -10.95 16.66 0.26
C LEU A 14 -10.14 15.79 -0.72
N ARG A 15 -10.66 14.64 -1.10
CA ARG A 15 -10.07 13.76 -2.14
C ARG A 15 -10.16 14.37 -3.54
N ALA A 16 -11.28 14.96 -3.88
CA ALA A 16 -11.51 15.57 -5.20
C ALA A 16 -10.70 16.85 -5.39
N GLU A 17 -10.69 17.72 -4.38
CA GLU A 17 -10.18 19.09 -4.45
C GLU A 17 -8.77 19.25 -3.84
N GLN A 18 -8.24 18.19 -3.18
CA GLN A 18 -6.95 18.13 -2.48
C GLN A 18 -6.85 19.08 -1.29
N ARG A 19 -7.75 20.05 -1.16
CA ARG A 19 -7.87 21.00 -0.04
C ARG A 19 -9.31 21.41 0.17
N VAL A 20 -9.65 21.77 1.41
CA VAL A 20 -10.96 22.36 1.77
C VAL A 20 -10.75 23.53 2.73
N LEU A 21 -11.65 24.51 2.68
CA LEU A 21 -11.67 25.64 3.62
C LEU A 21 -12.80 25.45 4.63
N VAL A 22 -12.54 25.80 5.88
CA VAL A 22 -13.52 25.72 6.98
C VAL A 22 -14.73 26.59 6.69
N SER A 23 -14.52 27.82 6.19
CA SER A 23 -15.60 28.74 5.83
C SER A 23 -16.54 28.16 4.77
N ASP A 24 -15.98 27.58 3.73
CA ASP A 24 -16.75 27.07 2.59
C ASP A 24 -17.57 25.83 2.99
N LEU A 25 -16.97 24.95 3.79
CA LEU A 25 -17.67 23.78 4.33
C LEU A 25 -18.77 24.19 5.32
N ALA A 26 -18.52 25.20 6.18
CA ALA A 26 -19.50 25.70 7.13
C ALA A 26 -20.73 26.27 6.41
N ALA A 27 -20.49 27.07 5.35
CA ALA A 27 -21.54 27.60 4.49
C ALA A 27 -22.30 26.50 3.74
N TYR A 28 -21.59 25.55 3.15
CA TYR A 28 -22.17 24.45 2.36
C TYR A 28 -23.08 23.54 3.20
N TYR A 29 -22.63 23.16 4.42
CA TYR A 29 -23.39 22.28 5.32
C TYR A 29 -24.33 23.01 6.27
N HIS A 30 -24.38 24.34 6.24
CA HIS A 30 -25.17 25.17 7.14
C HIS A 30 -24.90 24.87 8.62
N VAL A 31 -23.64 24.76 9.00
CA VAL A 31 -23.16 24.52 10.37
C VAL A 31 -22.13 25.57 10.76
N THR A 32 -21.80 25.63 12.05
CA THR A 32 -20.75 26.55 12.51
C THR A 32 -19.36 26.07 12.08
N GLU A 33 -18.42 27.01 11.90
CA GLU A 33 -17.02 26.69 11.63
C GLU A 33 -16.41 25.77 12.69
N GLU A 34 -16.81 25.92 13.96
CA GLU A 34 -16.35 25.06 15.04
C GLU A 34 -16.79 23.60 14.83
N THR A 35 -17.99 23.37 14.28
CA THR A 35 -18.46 22.02 13.92
C THR A 35 -17.59 21.43 12.82
N ILE A 36 -17.25 22.21 11.80
CA ILE A 36 -16.33 21.78 10.72
C ILE A 36 -14.93 21.50 11.26
N ARG A 37 -14.41 22.37 12.14
CA ARG A 37 -13.10 22.13 12.77
C ARG A 37 -13.05 20.81 13.51
N ARG A 38 -14.11 20.46 14.25
CA ARG A 38 -14.21 19.16 14.95
C ARG A 38 -14.31 17.97 13.98
N ASP A 39 -14.95 18.14 12.84
CA ASP A 39 -15.00 17.08 11.83
C ASP A 39 -13.62 16.94 11.16
N LEU A 40 -12.92 18.04 10.85
CA LEU A 40 -11.57 18.02 10.35
C LEU A 40 -10.56 17.48 11.38
N ASP A 41 -10.75 17.77 12.70
CA ASP A 41 -9.94 17.18 13.77
C ASP A 41 -10.05 15.65 13.80
N LYS A 42 -11.25 15.11 13.54
CA LYS A 42 -11.44 13.67 13.42
C LYS A 42 -10.74 13.11 12.18
N LEU A 43 -10.90 13.78 11.04
CA LEU A 43 -10.24 13.38 9.80
C LEU A 43 -8.70 13.45 9.91
N GLU A 44 -8.17 14.43 10.64
CA GLU A 44 -6.73 14.53 10.92
C GLU A 44 -6.25 13.42 11.85
N LYS A 45 -6.97 13.13 12.95
CA LYS A 45 -6.66 12.01 13.84
C LYS A 45 -6.74 10.65 13.14
N GLU A 46 -7.64 10.54 12.19
CA GLU A 46 -7.80 9.35 11.33
C GLU A 46 -6.76 9.34 10.17
N GLY A 47 -5.93 10.40 10.03
CA GLY A 47 -4.88 10.50 9.01
C GLY A 47 -5.35 10.87 7.60
N TYR A 48 -6.63 11.22 7.43
CA TYR A 48 -7.19 11.61 6.12
C TYR A 48 -6.87 13.05 5.73
N ALA A 49 -6.62 13.90 6.70
CA ALA A 49 -6.39 15.32 6.51
C ALA A 49 -5.17 15.79 7.29
N THR A 50 -4.53 16.84 6.81
CA THR A 50 -3.59 17.67 7.56
C THR A 50 -4.20 19.05 7.67
N LYS A 51 -4.43 19.53 8.90
CA LYS A 51 -4.99 20.85 9.12
C LYS A 51 -4.00 21.95 8.70
N THR A 52 -4.56 23.00 8.13
CA THR A 52 -3.86 24.22 7.76
C THR A 52 -4.55 25.42 8.38
N TYR A 53 -3.94 26.62 8.25
CA TYR A 53 -4.59 27.85 8.69
C TYR A 53 -5.87 28.09 7.85
N GLY A 54 -7.05 27.89 8.48
CA GLY A 54 -8.36 28.10 7.86
C GLY A 54 -8.96 26.94 7.10
N GLY A 55 -8.32 25.74 7.08
CA GLY A 55 -8.85 24.57 6.35
C GLY A 55 -8.11 23.30 6.62
N ALA A 56 -8.16 22.40 5.64
CA ALA A 56 -7.36 21.18 5.62
C ALA A 56 -6.96 20.81 4.18
N ILE A 57 -5.82 20.16 4.07
CA ILE A 57 -5.37 19.50 2.83
C ILE A 57 -5.50 17.99 2.99
N LEU A 58 -5.59 17.27 1.88
CA LEU A 58 -5.56 15.80 1.92
C LEU A 58 -4.29 15.33 2.64
N GLY A 59 -4.44 14.46 3.62
CA GLY A 59 -3.32 13.94 4.39
C GLY A 59 -2.40 13.10 3.51
N ASN A 60 -1.27 13.66 3.11
CA ASN A 60 -0.21 12.99 2.35
C ASN A 60 0.98 12.60 3.24
N SER A 61 0.75 12.39 4.53
CA SER A 61 1.84 12.09 5.46
C SER A 61 2.42 10.70 5.19
N THR A 62 3.59 10.67 4.57
CA THR A 62 4.46 9.48 4.54
C THR A 62 4.97 9.11 5.94
N LYS A 63 4.80 10.01 6.92
CA LYS A 63 5.28 9.85 8.31
C LYS A 63 4.28 9.16 9.23
N THR A 64 2.98 9.13 8.89
CA THR A 64 1.95 8.51 9.73
C THR A 64 1.44 7.25 9.04
N ASP A 65 1.45 6.14 9.73
CA ASP A 65 0.91 4.88 9.22
C ASP A 65 -0.63 4.96 9.27
N LEU A 66 -1.24 5.30 8.12
CA LEU A 66 -2.69 5.28 7.99
C LEU A 66 -3.21 3.88 8.33
N SER A 67 -4.29 3.79 9.09
CA SER A 67 -4.88 2.49 9.41
C SER A 67 -5.17 1.70 8.13
N TYR A 68 -5.09 0.38 8.23
CA TYR A 68 -5.35 -0.52 7.11
C TYR A 68 -6.69 -0.23 6.42
N THR A 69 -7.75 0.01 7.21
CA THR A 69 -9.10 0.32 6.71
C THR A 69 -9.12 1.53 5.80
N ILE A 70 -8.33 2.55 6.13
CA ILE A 70 -8.19 3.77 5.32
C ILE A 70 -7.42 3.44 4.04
N ARG A 71 -6.24 2.80 4.19
CA ARG A 71 -5.40 2.43 3.05
C ARG A 71 -6.17 1.57 2.05
N ASN A 72 -7.02 0.66 2.51
CA ASN A 72 -7.81 -0.21 1.65
C ASN A 72 -8.86 0.54 0.81
N LYS A 73 -9.39 1.66 1.31
CA LYS A 73 -10.39 2.49 0.63
C LYS A 73 -9.80 3.65 -0.20
N THR A 74 -8.48 3.84 -0.16
CA THR A 74 -7.79 4.94 -0.89
C THR A 74 -7.20 4.41 -2.19
N ASN A 75 -7.27 5.19 -3.28
CA ASN A 75 -6.69 4.86 -4.61
C ASN A 75 -7.13 3.48 -5.13
N VAL A 76 -8.41 3.13 -4.96
CA VAL A 76 -8.97 1.81 -5.29
C VAL A 76 -8.76 1.46 -6.76
N ASP A 77 -9.04 2.39 -7.67
CA ASP A 77 -8.90 2.18 -9.12
C ASP A 77 -7.44 1.92 -9.50
N ALA A 78 -6.51 2.69 -8.94
CA ALA A 78 -5.07 2.47 -9.14
C ALA A 78 -4.65 1.07 -8.69
N LYS A 79 -5.10 0.61 -7.50
CA LYS A 79 -4.79 -0.73 -7.00
C LYS A 79 -5.37 -1.84 -7.84
N ASN A 80 -6.58 -1.66 -8.37
CA ASN A 80 -7.18 -2.62 -9.31
C ASN A 80 -6.37 -2.73 -10.60
N GLN A 81 -5.90 -1.60 -11.15
CA GLN A 81 -5.04 -1.58 -12.35
C GLN A 81 -3.69 -2.27 -12.06
N ILE A 82 -3.05 -1.95 -10.94
CA ILE A 82 -1.80 -2.59 -10.51
C ILE A 82 -2.00 -4.09 -10.32
N ALA A 83 -3.06 -4.50 -9.64
CA ALA A 83 -3.38 -5.91 -9.41
C ALA A 83 -3.59 -6.68 -10.72
N ALA A 84 -4.26 -6.08 -11.71
CA ALA A 84 -4.46 -6.68 -13.02
C ALA A 84 -3.15 -6.86 -13.80
N LEU A 85 -2.23 -5.89 -13.72
CA LEU A 85 -0.90 -6.00 -14.33
C LEU A 85 -0.03 -7.03 -13.59
N ALA A 86 0.07 -6.92 -12.26
CA ALA A 86 0.90 -7.80 -11.44
C ALA A 86 0.42 -9.27 -11.49
N SER A 87 -0.89 -9.53 -11.65
CA SER A 87 -1.42 -10.88 -11.75
C SER A 87 -0.92 -11.64 -13.00
N ARG A 88 -0.47 -10.95 -14.04
CA ARG A 88 0.12 -11.54 -15.24
C ARG A 88 1.50 -12.15 -14.96
N LEU A 89 2.19 -11.65 -13.94
CA LEU A 89 3.50 -12.13 -13.51
C LEU A 89 3.43 -13.42 -12.67
N ILE A 90 2.23 -13.83 -12.24
CA ILE A 90 2.03 -14.96 -11.36
C ILE A 90 1.49 -16.15 -12.16
N GLU A 91 2.10 -17.31 -11.96
CA GLU A 91 1.76 -18.56 -12.63
C GLU A 91 1.05 -19.53 -11.68
N ASP A 92 0.29 -20.48 -12.21
CA ASP A 92 -0.29 -21.55 -11.42
C ASP A 92 0.81 -22.37 -10.75
N GLY A 93 0.63 -22.72 -9.48
CA GLY A 93 1.60 -23.46 -8.70
C GLY A 93 2.71 -22.63 -8.05
N ASP A 94 2.80 -21.32 -8.30
CA ASP A 94 3.82 -20.45 -7.69
C ASP A 94 3.78 -20.46 -6.16
N HIS A 95 4.96 -20.38 -5.55
CA HIS A 95 5.12 -20.06 -4.14
C HIS A 95 5.34 -18.57 -4.01
N LEU A 96 4.47 -17.87 -3.30
CA LEU A 96 4.43 -16.42 -3.19
C LEU A 96 4.65 -15.95 -1.75
N MET A 97 5.37 -14.84 -1.58
CA MET A 97 5.28 -14.00 -0.39
C MET A 97 4.51 -12.73 -0.74
N LEU A 98 3.45 -12.42 0.01
CA LEU A 98 2.66 -11.19 -0.12
C LEU A 98 2.73 -10.40 1.19
N ASP A 99 3.09 -9.12 1.11
CA ASP A 99 3.16 -8.23 2.27
C ASP A 99 1.77 -7.79 2.77
N ASP A 100 1.73 -7.09 3.89
CA ASP A 100 0.51 -6.56 4.53
C ASP A 100 -0.04 -5.29 3.88
N SER A 101 0.40 -4.95 2.69
CA SER A 101 -0.09 -3.76 1.99
C SER A 101 -1.51 -3.96 1.46
N SER A 102 -2.29 -2.87 1.45
CA SER A 102 -3.60 -2.91 0.79
C SER A 102 -3.50 -3.18 -0.72
N THR A 103 -2.39 -2.85 -1.37
CA THR A 103 -2.18 -3.16 -2.80
C THR A 103 -2.01 -4.67 -3.01
N SER A 104 -1.28 -5.35 -2.11
CA SER A 104 -1.16 -6.82 -2.12
C SER A 104 -2.51 -7.51 -1.89
N LEU A 105 -3.41 -6.92 -1.09
CA LEU A 105 -4.78 -7.46 -0.95
C LEU A 105 -5.54 -7.42 -2.29
N TYR A 106 -5.45 -6.31 -3.04
CA TYR A 106 -6.10 -6.23 -4.37
C TYR A 106 -5.50 -7.24 -5.34
N LEU A 107 -4.19 -7.44 -5.31
CA LEU A 107 -3.54 -8.50 -6.08
C LEU A 107 -4.06 -9.88 -5.67
N ALA A 108 -4.10 -10.20 -4.39
CA ALA A 108 -4.58 -11.48 -3.88
C ALA A 108 -6.02 -11.78 -4.34
N LYS A 109 -6.91 -10.78 -4.33
CA LYS A 109 -8.27 -10.90 -4.88
C LYS A 109 -8.27 -11.26 -6.36
N LYS A 110 -7.36 -10.67 -7.14
CA LYS A 110 -7.24 -10.93 -8.57
C LYS A 110 -6.65 -12.31 -8.87
N LEU A 111 -5.81 -12.83 -7.97
CA LEU A 111 -5.18 -14.14 -8.11
C LEU A 111 -6.12 -15.33 -7.84
N LYS A 112 -7.34 -15.14 -7.33
CA LYS A 112 -8.26 -16.23 -6.99
C LYS A 112 -8.62 -17.15 -8.17
N GLU A 113 -8.39 -16.69 -9.40
CA GLU A 113 -8.56 -17.48 -10.63
C GLU A 113 -7.38 -18.44 -10.89
N LYS A 114 -6.23 -18.25 -10.20
CA LYS A 114 -5.04 -19.10 -10.33
C LYS A 114 -5.19 -20.39 -9.51
N LYS A 115 -4.46 -21.42 -9.89
CA LYS A 115 -4.55 -22.75 -9.25
C LYS A 115 -3.28 -23.11 -8.51
N GLY A 116 -3.45 -23.79 -7.39
CA GLY A 116 -2.35 -24.44 -6.68
C GLY A 116 -1.32 -23.50 -6.05
N LEU A 117 -1.65 -22.23 -5.82
CA LEU A 117 -0.69 -21.28 -5.22
C LEU A 117 -0.42 -21.64 -3.76
N THR A 118 0.82 -21.41 -3.34
CA THR A 118 1.19 -21.35 -1.94
C THR A 118 1.49 -19.89 -1.59
N VAL A 119 0.73 -19.30 -0.67
CA VAL A 119 0.88 -17.91 -0.25
C VAL A 119 1.36 -17.86 1.18
N ILE A 120 2.52 -17.23 1.39
CA ILE A 120 3.10 -16.93 2.70
C ILE A 120 2.92 -15.44 2.95
N THR A 121 2.32 -15.08 4.08
CA THR A 121 2.05 -13.67 4.40
C THR A 121 2.11 -13.40 5.89
N ASN A 122 2.40 -12.15 6.24
CA ASN A 122 2.26 -11.62 7.59
C ASN A 122 0.94 -10.86 7.80
N SER A 123 0.08 -10.79 6.78
CA SER A 123 -1.19 -10.06 6.81
C SER A 123 -2.34 -10.94 7.27
N VAL A 124 -2.97 -10.56 8.37
CA VAL A 124 -4.20 -11.22 8.87
C VAL A 124 -5.35 -11.05 7.86
N GLU A 125 -5.46 -9.88 7.25
CA GLU A 125 -6.52 -9.57 6.28
C GLU A 125 -6.41 -10.42 5.01
N LEU A 126 -5.18 -10.64 4.51
CA LEU A 126 -4.94 -11.54 3.38
C LEU A 126 -5.39 -12.96 3.68
N VAL A 127 -5.10 -13.46 4.88
CA VAL A 127 -5.54 -14.81 5.27
C VAL A 127 -7.06 -14.90 5.32
N VAL A 128 -7.73 -13.90 5.90
CA VAL A 128 -9.20 -13.85 5.93
C VAL A 128 -9.77 -13.81 4.51
N GLU A 129 -9.22 -12.98 3.62
CA GLU A 129 -9.67 -12.85 2.23
C GLU A 129 -9.49 -14.16 1.43
N LEU A 130 -8.43 -14.90 1.71
CA LEU A 130 -8.05 -16.09 0.95
C LEU A 130 -8.51 -17.41 1.60
N SER A 131 -9.06 -17.39 2.80
CA SER A 131 -9.43 -18.61 3.57
C SER A 131 -10.42 -19.53 2.87
N GLY A 132 -11.22 -19.03 1.93
CA GLY A 132 -12.19 -19.81 1.16
C GLY A 132 -11.71 -20.24 -0.23
N VAL A 133 -10.43 -20.02 -0.59
CA VAL A 133 -9.93 -20.40 -1.92
C VAL A 133 -9.46 -21.85 -1.89
N GLU A 134 -10.19 -22.71 -2.63
CA GLU A 134 -9.87 -24.13 -2.70
C GLU A 134 -8.57 -24.38 -3.49
N GLY A 135 -7.82 -25.39 -3.08
CA GLY A 135 -6.59 -25.82 -3.75
C GLY A 135 -5.37 -24.94 -3.52
N TRP A 136 -5.47 -23.92 -2.66
CA TRP A 136 -4.33 -23.10 -2.24
C TRP A 136 -3.83 -23.50 -0.86
N THR A 137 -2.52 -23.28 -0.63
CA THR A 137 -1.93 -23.35 0.71
C THR A 137 -1.65 -21.95 1.20
N ILE A 138 -2.28 -21.58 2.34
CA ILE A 138 -2.08 -20.26 2.95
C ILE A 138 -1.29 -20.41 4.25
N ILE A 139 -0.17 -19.73 4.34
CA ILE A 139 0.72 -19.75 5.50
C ILE A 139 0.79 -18.35 6.11
N LEU A 140 0.24 -18.20 7.32
CA LEU A 140 0.39 -16.99 8.10
C LEU A 140 1.63 -17.11 8.99
N THR A 141 2.52 -16.12 8.94
CA THR A 141 3.67 -16.07 9.84
C THR A 141 3.21 -15.92 11.29
N GLY A 142 3.97 -16.40 12.23
CA GLY A 142 3.81 -16.01 13.63
C GLY A 142 4.26 -14.57 13.86
N GLY A 143 4.13 -14.08 15.10
CA GLY A 143 4.60 -12.75 15.49
C GLY A 143 3.60 -11.95 16.32
N ARG A 144 3.95 -10.71 16.61
CA ARG A 144 3.09 -9.77 17.35
C ARG A 144 2.15 -9.06 16.37
N LEU A 145 0.86 -9.05 16.68
CA LEU A 145 -0.12 -8.29 15.90
C LEU A 145 0.09 -6.77 16.09
N LYS A 146 0.21 -6.04 14.98
CA LYS A 146 0.13 -4.58 14.91
C LYS A 146 -1.29 -4.20 14.44
N PRO A 147 -2.17 -3.74 15.34
CA PRO A 147 -3.60 -3.56 15.02
C PRO A 147 -3.86 -2.58 13.87
N GLU A 148 -3.06 -1.51 13.78
CA GLU A 148 -3.26 -0.43 12.80
C GLU A 148 -3.08 -0.94 11.35
N SER A 149 -2.24 -1.95 11.16
CA SER A 149 -1.94 -2.54 9.85
C SER A 149 -2.53 -3.93 9.65
N LEU A 150 -3.13 -4.55 10.69
CA LEU A 150 -3.58 -5.95 10.70
C LEU A 150 -2.47 -6.92 10.26
N ALA A 151 -1.25 -6.64 10.68
CA ALA A 151 -0.04 -7.35 10.31
C ALA A 151 0.65 -7.98 11.51
N LEU A 152 1.22 -9.16 11.31
CA LEU A 152 2.14 -9.78 12.26
C LEU A 152 3.55 -9.22 12.01
N VAL A 153 4.25 -8.84 13.09
CA VAL A 153 5.56 -8.19 13.02
C VAL A 153 6.51 -8.71 14.12
N GLY A 154 7.77 -8.39 13.98
CA GLY A 154 8.83 -8.72 14.93
C GLY A 154 9.66 -9.94 14.53
N ASP A 155 10.60 -10.32 15.37
CA ASP A 155 11.61 -11.35 15.08
C ASP A 155 11.01 -12.70 14.69
N GLN A 156 9.92 -13.10 15.33
CA GLN A 156 9.23 -14.36 15.02
C GLN A 156 8.68 -14.34 13.58
N THR A 157 8.15 -13.20 13.12
CA THR A 157 7.70 -13.02 11.73
C THR A 157 8.86 -13.18 10.76
N GLN A 158 9.97 -12.49 11.02
CA GLN A 158 11.17 -12.55 10.17
C GLN A 158 11.76 -13.96 10.14
N GLN A 159 11.90 -14.61 11.28
CA GLN A 159 12.39 -16.00 11.36
C GLN A 159 11.48 -16.98 10.62
N SER A 160 10.16 -16.80 10.70
CA SER A 160 9.20 -17.62 9.95
C SER A 160 9.40 -17.46 8.45
N LEU A 161 9.50 -16.21 7.94
CA LEU A 161 9.72 -15.93 6.51
C LEU A 161 11.01 -16.56 6.01
N ARG A 162 12.12 -16.41 6.73
CA ARG A 162 13.45 -16.92 6.34
C ARG A 162 13.57 -18.44 6.22
N ARG A 163 12.55 -19.19 6.63
CA ARG A 163 12.50 -20.66 6.47
C ARG A 163 12.08 -21.10 5.07
N TYR A 164 11.58 -20.19 4.25
CA TYR A 164 11.03 -20.49 2.95
C TYR A 164 11.86 -19.89 1.83
N HIS A 165 11.88 -20.57 0.69
CA HIS A 165 12.37 -20.04 -0.57
C HIS A 165 11.21 -20.02 -1.54
N VAL A 166 10.85 -18.83 -2.05
CA VAL A 166 9.68 -18.64 -2.89
C VAL A 166 10.05 -18.22 -4.30
N ASP A 167 9.15 -18.43 -5.22
CA ASP A 167 9.35 -18.03 -6.59
C ASP A 167 9.27 -16.50 -6.71
N LYS A 168 8.29 -15.87 -6.02
CA LYS A 168 8.08 -14.42 -6.10
C LYS A 168 7.72 -13.83 -4.74
N ALA A 169 8.36 -12.70 -4.40
CA ALA A 169 7.91 -11.84 -3.32
C ALA A 169 7.30 -10.57 -3.92
N VAL A 170 6.09 -10.26 -3.52
CA VAL A 170 5.36 -9.06 -3.96
C VAL A 170 5.10 -8.19 -2.75
N MET A 171 5.51 -6.93 -2.84
CA MET A 171 5.36 -5.98 -1.75
C MET A 171 5.12 -4.56 -2.26
N SER A 172 4.58 -3.72 -1.39
CA SER A 172 4.41 -2.29 -1.63
C SER A 172 5.28 -1.47 -0.67
N CYS A 173 5.25 -0.15 -0.84
CA CYS A 173 6.04 0.78 -0.02
C CYS A 173 5.23 2.05 0.31
N LYS A 174 5.84 2.95 1.10
CA LYS A 174 5.30 4.30 1.35
C LYS A 174 5.83 5.34 0.39
N GLY A 175 7.02 5.14 -0.14
CA GLY A 175 7.62 6.01 -1.15
C GLY A 175 8.80 5.37 -1.82
N ILE A 176 9.09 5.85 -3.02
CA ILE A 176 10.32 5.56 -3.78
C ILE A 176 10.96 6.85 -4.26
N ASP A 177 12.27 6.87 -4.24
CA ASP A 177 13.11 7.99 -4.63
C ASP A 177 14.39 7.48 -5.29
N LEU A 178 14.91 8.18 -6.30
CA LEU A 178 16.05 7.72 -7.08
C LEU A 178 17.34 7.62 -6.25
N GLU A 179 17.48 8.44 -5.21
CA GLU A 179 18.66 8.43 -4.33
C GLU A 179 18.42 7.56 -3.09
N SER A 180 17.25 7.69 -2.46
CA SER A 180 16.92 7.03 -1.20
C SER A 180 16.38 5.60 -1.38
N GLY A 181 16.06 5.19 -2.61
CA GLY A 181 15.50 3.87 -2.87
C GLY A 181 14.05 3.71 -2.41
N VAL A 182 13.73 2.54 -1.87
CA VAL A 182 12.37 2.14 -1.45
C VAL A 182 12.24 2.31 0.06
N THR A 183 11.22 3.06 0.51
CA THR A 183 11.09 3.47 1.92
C THR A 183 9.72 3.15 2.53
N ASP A 184 9.68 2.99 3.86
CA ASP A 184 8.46 2.73 4.64
C ASP A 184 8.34 3.67 5.85
N SER A 185 7.16 3.70 6.46
CA SER A 185 6.88 4.51 7.66
C SER A 185 7.22 3.80 8.98
N SER A 186 7.53 2.51 8.96
CA SER A 186 7.71 1.68 10.14
C SER A 186 8.88 0.71 10.00
N GLU A 187 9.76 0.69 10.98
CA GLU A 187 10.88 -0.23 11.06
C GLU A 187 10.43 -1.70 11.00
N PHE A 188 9.36 -2.06 11.69
CA PHE A 188 8.83 -3.42 11.67
C PHE A 188 8.38 -3.86 10.28
N HIS A 189 7.74 -2.98 9.50
CA HIS A 189 7.35 -3.28 8.14
C HIS A 189 8.57 -3.38 7.22
N SER A 190 9.53 -2.46 7.37
CA SER A 190 10.79 -2.49 6.62
C SER A 190 11.54 -3.81 6.84
N GLN A 191 11.79 -4.22 8.10
CA GLN A 191 12.47 -5.46 8.44
C GLN A 191 11.74 -6.72 7.91
N THR A 192 10.40 -6.72 7.95
CA THR A 192 9.60 -7.80 7.37
C THR A 192 9.82 -7.90 5.86
N LYS A 193 9.74 -6.78 5.14
CA LYS A 193 9.95 -6.72 3.69
C LYS A 193 11.39 -7.08 3.30
N GLN A 194 12.38 -6.62 4.05
CA GLN A 194 13.78 -7.06 3.87
C GLN A 194 13.94 -8.57 3.97
N SER A 195 13.26 -9.19 4.94
CA SER A 195 13.27 -10.66 5.07
C SER A 195 12.60 -11.35 3.89
N MET A 196 11.51 -10.78 3.32
CA MET A 196 10.86 -11.30 2.12
C MET A 196 11.76 -11.20 0.89
N LEU A 197 12.48 -10.07 0.70
CA LEU A 197 13.41 -9.87 -0.41
C LEU A 197 14.52 -10.92 -0.45
N CYS A 198 15.03 -11.30 0.73
CA CYS A 198 16.10 -12.31 0.83
C CYS A 198 15.64 -13.74 0.49
N CYS A 199 14.32 -13.99 0.45
CA CYS A 199 13.75 -15.33 0.31
C CYS A 199 13.20 -15.63 -1.09
N ALA A 200 13.18 -14.66 -1.99
CA ALA A 200 12.51 -14.76 -3.28
C ALA A 200 13.49 -14.81 -4.45
N LYS A 201 13.15 -15.59 -5.47
CA LYS A 201 13.86 -15.61 -6.76
C LYS A 201 13.55 -14.34 -7.57
N LYS A 202 12.29 -13.90 -7.57
CA LYS A 202 11.83 -12.68 -8.23
C LYS A 202 11.19 -11.73 -7.21
N ARG A 203 11.59 -10.46 -7.22
CA ARG A 203 11.18 -9.43 -6.27
C ARG A 203 10.40 -8.37 -7.01
N ILE A 204 9.12 -8.24 -6.67
CA ILE A 204 8.16 -7.40 -7.38
C ILE A 204 7.68 -6.30 -6.44
N LEU A 205 7.92 -5.05 -6.83
CA LEU A 205 7.42 -3.87 -6.14
C LEU A 205 6.13 -3.39 -6.81
N ILE A 206 5.04 -3.32 -6.07
CA ILE A 206 3.74 -2.84 -6.54
C ILE A 206 3.37 -1.55 -5.84
N LEU A 207 3.16 -0.46 -6.59
CA LEU A 207 2.88 0.85 -6.00
C LEU A 207 2.05 1.74 -6.92
N ASP A 208 1.21 2.58 -6.34
CA ASP A 208 0.51 3.61 -7.11
C ASP A 208 1.41 4.82 -7.40
N SER A 209 1.08 5.55 -8.46
CA SER A 209 1.85 6.69 -8.96
C SER A 209 2.09 7.79 -7.92
N SER A 210 1.29 7.84 -6.86
CA SER A 210 1.48 8.82 -5.78
C SER A 210 2.69 8.55 -4.88
N LYS A 211 3.38 7.41 -5.07
CA LYS A 211 4.53 7.00 -4.27
C LYS A 211 5.88 7.39 -4.86
N PHE A 212 5.90 7.76 -6.12
CA PHE A 212 7.12 8.27 -6.78
C PHE A 212 7.55 9.61 -6.19
N ASP A 213 8.86 9.85 -6.20
CA ASP A 213 9.51 11.07 -5.69
C ASP A 213 9.14 11.37 -4.23
N LYS A 214 9.03 10.30 -3.43
CA LYS A 214 8.72 10.39 -1.99
C LYS A 214 9.66 9.53 -1.17
N VAL A 215 10.16 10.13 -0.10
CA VAL A 215 10.94 9.46 0.94
C VAL A 215 10.10 9.35 2.21
N SER A 216 10.06 8.17 2.80
CA SER A 216 9.42 7.91 4.08
C SER A 216 10.46 7.77 5.19
N PHE A 217 10.05 7.29 6.36
CA PHE A 217 10.86 7.34 7.60
C PHE A 217 12.09 6.44 7.57
N ILE A 218 11.99 5.26 6.93
CA ILE A 218 13.04 4.24 6.98
C ILE A 218 13.17 3.50 5.65
N ASP A 219 14.39 3.10 5.33
CA ASP A 219 14.70 2.37 4.11
C ASP A 219 14.25 0.91 4.19
N ILE A 220 13.73 0.40 3.07
CA ILE A 220 13.52 -1.02 2.85
C ILE A 220 14.73 -1.60 2.12
N ALA A 221 15.03 -1.07 0.94
CA ALA A 221 16.10 -1.52 0.08
C ALA A 221 16.41 -0.48 -1.03
N PRO A 222 17.58 -0.54 -1.67
CA PRO A 222 17.81 0.20 -2.91
C PRO A 222 16.85 -0.30 -4.02
N LEU A 223 16.63 0.52 -5.03
CA LEU A 223 15.68 0.21 -6.12
C LEU A 223 16.11 -1.02 -6.94
N ASP A 224 17.39 -1.22 -7.16
CA ASP A 224 17.97 -2.36 -7.88
C ASP A 224 17.85 -3.70 -7.13
N ALA A 225 17.38 -3.67 -5.88
CA ALA A 225 16.99 -4.88 -5.18
C ALA A 225 15.72 -5.51 -5.75
N PHE A 226 14.97 -4.82 -6.63
CA PHE A 226 13.75 -5.30 -7.25
C PHE A 226 13.96 -5.63 -8.73
N ASP A 227 13.37 -6.74 -9.17
CA ASP A 227 13.44 -7.20 -10.56
C ASP A 227 12.32 -6.58 -11.42
N THR A 228 11.19 -6.23 -10.80
CA THR A 228 10.03 -5.67 -11.50
C THR A 228 9.33 -4.62 -10.64
N VAL A 229 8.94 -3.51 -11.25
CA VAL A 229 8.08 -2.46 -10.67
C VAL A 229 6.76 -2.44 -11.43
N VAL A 230 5.63 -2.47 -10.71
CA VAL A 230 4.29 -2.40 -11.31
C VAL A 230 3.55 -1.18 -10.78
N THR A 231 3.07 -0.32 -11.67
CA THR A 231 2.36 0.91 -11.31
C THR A 231 1.15 1.18 -12.19
N ASN A 232 0.27 2.10 -11.77
CA ASN A 232 -0.98 2.43 -12.46
C ASN A 232 -0.88 3.53 -13.50
N ALA A 233 0.27 4.18 -13.63
CA ALA A 233 0.48 5.27 -14.59
C ALA A 233 1.89 5.19 -15.18
N VAL A 234 2.07 5.81 -16.34
CA VAL A 234 3.40 5.91 -16.98
C VAL A 234 4.31 6.75 -16.07
N PRO A 235 5.44 6.19 -15.59
CA PRO A 235 6.42 6.97 -14.82
C PRO A 235 7.06 8.08 -15.65
N SER A 236 7.67 9.06 -14.99
CA SER A 236 8.45 10.10 -15.69
C SER A 236 9.62 9.48 -16.47
N LYS A 237 10.13 10.25 -17.44
CA LYS A 237 11.28 9.80 -18.25
C LYS A 237 12.48 9.44 -17.37
N ALA A 238 12.75 10.22 -16.32
CA ALA A 238 13.87 9.95 -15.40
C ALA A 238 13.74 8.58 -14.72
N TRP A 239 12.52 8.19 -14.32
CA TRP A 239 12.25 6.87 -13.74
C TRP A 239 12.40 5.75 -14.75
N LEU A 240 11.88 5.94 -15.98
CA LEU A 240 11.99 4.93 -17.04
C LEU A 240 13.45 4.71 -17.46
N ASP A 241 14.22 5.78 -17.58
CA ASP A 241 15.66 5.71 -17.89
C ASP A 241 16.39 4.96 -16.76
N TYR A 242 16.12 5.29 -15.48
CA TYR A 242 16.71 4.59 -14.34
C TYR A 242 16.39 3.09 -14.34
N PHE A 243 15.14 2.71 -14.56
CA PHE A 243 14.74 1.30 -14.60
C PHE A 243 15.42 0.55 -15.74
N ALA A 244 15.54 1.17 -16.91
CA ALA A 244 16.25 0.58 -18.05
C ALA A 244 17.75 0.37 -17.76
N ASP A 245 18.42 1.38 -17.19
CA ASP A 245 19.84 1.32 -16.86
C ASP A 245 20.17 0.25 -15.81
N HIS A 246 19.22 -0.08 -14.92
CA HIS A 246 19.38 -1.08 -13.86
C HIS A 246 18.71 -2.42 -14.16
N ASN A 247 18.22 -2.64 -15.40
CA ASN A 247 17.51 -3.86 -15.82
C ASN A 247 16.28 -4.19 -14.95
N ILE A 248 15.57 -3.17 -14.48
CA ILE A 248 14.32 -3.30 -13.74
C ILE A 248 13.17 -3.25 -14.74
N GLU A 249 12.38 -4.32 -14.81
CA GLU A 249 11.18 -4.33 -15.64
C GLU A 249 10.12 -3.38 -15.06
N CYS A 250 9.56 -2.48 -15.87
CA CYS A 250 8.52 -1.57 -15.40
C CYS A 250 7.20 -1.81 -16.14
N LEU A 251 6.17 -2.26 -15.42
CA LEU A 251 4.83 -2.50 -15.97
C LEU A 251 3.88 -1.38 -15.55
N TYR A 252 3.19 -0.81 -16.55
CA TYR A 252 2.16 0.21 -16.40
C TYR A 252 1.08 0.03 -17.47
N PRO A 253 -0.07 0.71 -17.42
CA PRO A 253 -1.11 0.58 -18.45
C PRO A 253 -0.57 0.90 -19.83
N GLY A 254 -0.69 -0.08 -20.74
CA GLY A 254 -0.16 0.00 -22.11
C GLY A 254 1.14 -0.77 -22.35
N THR A 255 1.82 -1.27 -21.33
CA THR A 255 2.89 -2.26 -21.52
C THR A 255 2.32 -3.61 -21.93
N LYS A 256 2.99 -4.28 -22.86
CA LYS A 256 2.58 -5.59 -23.41
C LYS A 256 2.85 -6.72 -22.44
#